data_0dc58a4e7947fd18fa9bea0c4072204c
#
_entry.id   0dc58a4e7947fd18fa9bea0c4072204c
#
_cell.length_a   1.000
_cell.length_b   1.000
_cell.length_c   1.000
_cell.angle_alpha   90.00
_cell.angle_beta   90.00
_cell.angle_gamma   90.00
#
_symmetry.space_group_name_H-M   'P 1'
#
loop_
_entity.id
_entity.type
_entity.pdbx_description
1 polymer ?
#
loop_
_entity_poly.entity_id
_entity_poly.type
_entity_poly.pdbx_seq_one_letter_code
_entity_poly.pdbx_strand_id
1 'polypeptide(L)'
;MKLSGISVALLILLLLLIMQSIGGYLQIQDYRKAVRRMRQLGNVGMGQRRGKVLNGHVAIVACDNNGIITGCEVLDGIGVLSRFHKKETFMGHPLVGSSIYTFLDIGEGLDKKEWKRFQGYFRAFEALEVRLTDRELTR
;
A
#
# COMPACT_ATOMS: atom_id res chain seq x y z
N MET A 1 42.82 -20.02 14.06
CA MET A 1 42.82 -19.27 12.80
C MET A 1 42.56 -17.80 13.06
N LYS A 2 43.54 -16.96 12.77
CA LYS A 2 43.33 -15.52 12.89
C LYS A 2 42.69 -15.00 11.59
N LEU A 3 41.44 -14.50 11.66
CA LEU A 3 40.80 -13.85 10.53
C LEU A 3 41.44 -12.47 10.36
N SER A 4 41.79 -12.13 9.11
CA SER A 4 42.25 -10.78 8.81
C SER A 4 41.06 -9.79 8.95
N GLY A 5 41.36 -8.50 9.14
CA GLY A 5 40.32 -7.47 9.23
C GLY A 5 39.43 -7.45 8.01
N ILE A 6 39.97 -7.73 6.83
CA ILE A 6 39.22 -7.80 5.58
C ILE A 6 38.22 -8.99 5.60
N SER A 7 38.67 -10.14 6.10
CA SER A 7 37.81 -11.33 6.21
C SER A 7 36.63 -11.10 7.16
N VAL A 8 36.90 -10.44 8.29
CA VAL A 8 35.84 -10.08 9.24
C VAL A 8 34.85 -9.09 8.61
N ALA A 9 35.34 -8.07 7.90
CA ALA A 9 34.51 -7.11 7.24
C ALA A 9 33.62 -7.77 6.17
N LEU A 10 34.18 -8.68 5.40
CA LEU A 10 33.40 -9.43 4.37
C LEU A 10 32.35 -10.33 5.02
N LEU A 11 32.64 -10.93 6.14
CA LEU A 11 31.69 -11.77 6.87
C LEU A 11 30.52 -10.94 7.40
N ILE A 12 30.79 -9.76 7.96
CA ILE A 12 29.78 -8.84 8.45
C ILE A 12 28.89 -8.38 7.28
N LEU A 13 29.50 -8.02 6.14
CA LEU A 13 28.77 -7.61 4.96
C LEU A 13 27.84 -8.72 4.46
N LEU A 14 28.33 -9.95 4.44
CA LEU A 14 27.54 -11.11 4.03
C LEU A 14 26.34 -11.31 4.95
N LEU A 15 26.53 -11.21 6.26
CA LEU A 15 25.45 -11.33 7.24
C LEU A 15 24.39 -10.24 7.04
N LEU A 16 24.82 -9.00 6.78
CA LEU A 16 23.90 -7.89 6.53
C LEU A 16 23.07 -8.13 5.25
N LEU A 17 23.70 -8.65 4.19
CA LEU A 17 22.99 -8.97 2.94
C LEU A 17 21.95 -10.06 3.16
N ILE A 18 22.28 -11.08 3.95
CA ILE A 18 21.36 -12.16 4.29
C ILE A 18 20.17 -11.62 5.08
N MET A 19 20.42 -10.77 6.08
CA MET A 19 19.36 -10.16 6.88
C MET A 19 18.43 -9.29 6.03
N GLN A 20 18.99 -8.49 5.09
CA GLN A 20 18.19 -7.68 4.16
C GLN A 20 17.32 -8.55 3.26
N SER A 21 17.87 -9.66 2.77
CA SER A 21 17.14 -10.59 1.89
C SER A 21 15.98 -11.24 2.62
N ILE A 22 16.17 -11.66 3.87
CA ILE A 22 15.10 -12.23 4.70
C ILE A 22 14.00 -11.20 4.94
N GLY A 23 14.40 -9.96 5.29
CA GLY A 23 13.45 -8.88 5.52
C GLY A 23 12.60 -8.56 4.30
N GLY A 24 13.24 -8.45 3.13
CA GLY A 24 12.55 -8.24 1.87
C GLY A 24 11.57 -9.37 1.55
N TYR A 25 11.98 -10.61 1.78
CA TYR A 25 11.13 -11.77 1.58
C TYR A 25 9.89 -11.72 2.48
N LEU A 26 10.04 -11.38 3.75
CA LEU A 26 8.94 -11.28 4.70
C LEU A 26 7.94 -10.18 4.28
N GLN A 27 8.42 -9.05 3.78
CA GLN A 27 7.56 -7.98 3.29
C GLN A 27 6.77 -8.41 2.05
N ILE A 28 7.40 -9.12 1.12
CA ILE A 28 6.73 -9.64 -0.06
C ILE A 28 5.62 -10.64 0.34
N GLN A 29 5.89 -11.48 1.32
CA GLN A 29 4.90 -12.42 1.82
C GLN A 29 3.71 -11.69 2.47
N ASP A 30 3.98 -10.68 3.28
CA ASP A 30 2.94 -9.87 3.90
C ASP A 30 2.08 -9.15 2.86
N TYR A 31 2.72 -8.58 1.83
CA TYR A 31 2.06 -7.96 0.70
C TYR A 31 1.13 -8.95 -0.03
N ARG A 32 1.63 -10.14 -0.34
CA ARG A 32 0.83 -11.17 -1.01
C ARG A 32 -0.38 -11.59 -0.19
N LYS A 33 -0.20 -11.73 1.11
CA LYS A 33 -1.30 -12.05 2.03
C LYS A 33 -2.35 -10.93 2.07
N ALA A 34 -1.90 -9.69 2.13
CA ALA A 34 -2.79 -8.53 2.14
C ALA A 34 -3.61 -8.46 0.85
N VAL A 35 -2.98 -8.59 -0.30
CA VAL A 35 -3.67 -8.60 -1.60
C VAL A 35 -4.68 -9.75 -1.66
N ARG A 36 -4.32 -10.93 -1.19
CA ARG A 36 -5.21 -12.08 -1.17
C ARG A 36 -6.44 -11.84 -0.29
N ARG A 37 -6.23 -11.27 0.91
CA ARG A 37 -7.35 -10.90 1.80
C ARG A 37 -8.28 -9.90 1.13
N MET A 38 -7.70 -8.90 0.48
CA MET A 38 -8.48 -7.83 -0.14
C MET A 38 -9.24 -8.32 -1.37
N ARG A 39 -8.68 -9.25 -2.15
CA ARG A 39 -9.36 -9.84 -3.30
C ARG A 39 -10.62 -10.61 -2.91
N GLN A 40 -10.66 -11.17 -1.72
CA GLN A 40 -11.84 -11.85 -1.20
C GLN A 40 -12.98 -10.88 -0.89
N LEU A 41 -12.66 -9.60 -0.69
CA LEU A 41 -13.64 -8.56 -0.35
C LEU A 41 -14.25 -7.89 -1.58
N GLY A 42 -13.64 -8.05 -2.76
CA GLY A 42 -14.15 -7.46 -3.98
C GLY A 42 -13.08 -7.05 -4.97
N ASN A 43 -13.36 -6.02 -5.75
CA ASN A 43 -12.39 -5.44 -6.68
C ASN A 43 -11.30 -4.72 -5.88
N VAL A 44 -10.05 -4.86 -6.32
CA VAL A 44 -8.89 -4.33 -5.59
C VAL A 44 -8.18 -3.26 -6.43
N GLY A 45 -7.93 -2.13 -5.81
CA GLY A 45 -7.09 -1.08 -6.35
C GLY A 45 -5.93 -0.82 -5.40
N MET A 46 -4.78 -0.50 -5.95
CA MET A 46 -3.57 -0.25 -5.18
C MET A 46 -2.98 1.09 -5.56
N GLY A 47 -2.48 1.81 -4.57
CA GLY A 47 -1.79 3.05 -4.77
C GLY A 47 -0.60 3.16 -3.85
N GLN A 48 0.41 3.88 -4.31
CA GLN A 48 1.66 4.02 -3.58
C GLN A 48 2.10 5.47 -3.56
N ARG A 49 2.62 5.90 -2.43
CA ARG A 49 3.34 7.16 -2.31
C ARG A 49 4.80 6.85 -2.03
N ARG A 50 5.69 7.33 -2.88
CA ARG A 50 7.12 7.28 -2.63
C ARG A 50 7.48 8.45 -1.72
N GLY A 51 7.84 8.17 -0.49
CA GLY A 51 8.30 9.18 0.45
C GLY A 51 9.81 9.25 0.50
N LYS A 52 10.32 10.43 0.85
CA LYS A 52 11.72 10.58 1.25
C LYS A 52 11.80 10.05 2.68
N VAL A 53 12.35 8.91 2.90
CA VAL A 53 12.68 8.26 4.17
C VAL A 53 11.47 7.94 5.09
N LEU A 54 10.51 8.83 5.33
CA LEU A 54 9.50 8.66 6.38
C LEU A 54 8.03 8.72 5.95
N ASN A 55 7.75 9.23 4.76
CA ASN A 55 6.38 9.60 4.36
C ASN A 55 5.78 8.71 3.28
N GLY A 56 6.44 7.59 2.97
CA GLY A 56 5.91 6.65 1.98
C GLY A 56 4.83 5.77 2.56
N HIS A 57 3.88 5.38 1.72
CA HIS A 57 2.85 4.41 2.10
C HIS A 57 2.34 3.66 0.87
N VAL A 58 1.77 2.49 1.11
CA VAL A 58 1.07 1.70 0.09
C VAL A 58 -0.34 1.45 0.61
N ALA A 59 -1.34 1.80 -0.19
CA ALA A 59 -2.74 1.58 0.17
C ALA A 59 -3.34 0.53 -0.76
N ILE A 60 -4.05 -0.43 -0.19
CA ILE A 60 -4.81 -1.43 -0.92
C ILE A 60 -6.27 -1.23 -0.53
N VAL A 61 -7.12 -0.93 -1.50
CA VAL A 61 -8.55 -0.68 -1.28
C VAL A 61 -9.35 -1.71 -2.05
N ALA A 62 -10.34 -2.29 -1.39
CA ALA A 62 -11.31 -3.19 -2.04
C ALA A 62 -12.68 -2.52 -2.09
N CYS A 63 -13.40 -2.73 -3.17
CA CYS A 63 -14.76 -2.23 -3.30
C CYS A 63 -15.64 -3.25 -4.03
N ASP A 64 -16.96 -3.07 -3.91
CA ASP A 64 -17.92 -3.86 -4.68
C ASP A 64 -18.05 -3.30 -6.11
N ASN A 65 -18.95 -3.87 -6.90
CA ASN A 65 -19.17 -3.45 -8.29
C ASN A 65 -19.80 -2.06 -8.41
N ASN A 66 -20.33 -1.52 -7.34
CA ASN A 66 -20.93 -0.18 -7.30
C ASN A 66 -19.95 0.88 -6.77
N GLY A 67 -18.72 0.47 -6.44
CA GLY A 67 -17.72 1.38 -5.92
C GLY A 67 -17.79 1.61 -4.41
N ILE A 68 -18.63 0.85 -3.70
CA ILE A 68 -18.71 0.93 -2.24
C ILE A 68 -17.55 0.16 -1.63
N ILE A 69 -16.78 0.83 -0.79
CA ILE A 69 -15.57 0.27 -0.20
C ILE A 69 -15.92 -0.86 0.78
N THR A 70 -15.31 -2.02 0.59
CA THR A 70 -15.50 -3.19 1.44
C THR A 70 -14.33 -3.44 2.38
N GLY A 71 -13.20 -2.81 2.12
CA GLY A 71 -12.04 -2.89 2.99
C GLY A 71 -10.88 -2.05 2.52
N CYS A 72 -9.96 -1.77 3.43
CA CYS A 72 -8.73 -1.03 3.12
C CYS A 72 -7.62 -1.50 4.05
N GLU A 73 -6.46 -1.77 3.47
CA GLU A 73 -5.25 -2.05 4.25
C GLU A 73 -4.14 -1.14 3.76
N VAL A 74 -3.32 -0.70 4.70
CA VAL A 74 -2.25 0.27 4.44
C VAL A 74 -0.96 -0.22 5.04
N LEU A 75 0.12 -0.08 4.28
CA LEU A 75 1.47 -0.25 4.77
C LEU A 75 2.08 1.14 4.88
N ASP A 76 2.28 1.60 6.09
CA ASP A 76 2.96 2.86 6.36
C ASP A 76 4.08 2.63 7.37
N GLY A 77 4.99 3.56 7.47
CA GLY A 77 6.11 3.47 8.38
C GLY A 77 7.42 3.15 7.70
N ILE A 78 8.44 2.95 8.51
CA ILE A 78 9.81 2.75 8.06
C ILE A 78 10.26 1.34 8.36
N GLY A 79 10.95 0.76 7.41
CA GLY A 79 11.75 -0.42 7.60
C GLY A 79 11.07 -1.73 7.26
N VAL A 80 11.86 -2.75 7.45
CA VAL A 80 11.60 -4.12 7.03
C VAL A 80 10.48 -4.79 7.84
N LEU A 81 10.20 -4.26 9.03
CA LEU A 81 9.21 -4.84 9.94
C LEU A 81 7.82 -4.21 9.81
N SER A 82 7.65 -3.22 8.92
CA SER A 82 6.35 -2.63 8.64
C SER A 82 5.42 -3.66 7.99
N ARG A 83 4.19 -3.72 8.45
CA ARG A 83 3.19 -4.67 7.95
C ARG A 83 1.91 -3.98 7.57
N PHE A 84 1.15 -4.59 6.66
CA PHE A 84 -0.16 -4.11 6.29
C PHE A 84 -1.11 -4.22 7.48
N HIS A 85 -1.86 -3.16 7.72
CA HIS A 85 -2.88 -3.12 8.76
C HIS A 85 -4.17 -2.54 8.19
N LYS A 86 -5.29 -2.89 8.79
CA LYS A 86 -6.60 -2.39 8.36
C LYS A 86 -6.70 -0.90 8.67
N LYS A 87 -7.21 -0.15 7.70
CA LYS A 87 -7.52 1.27 7.86
C LYS A 87 -9.03 1.43 7.89
N GLU A 88 -9.56 2.03 8.94
CA GLU A 88 -11.00 2.16 9.14
C GLU A 88 -11.54 3.50 8.69
N THR A 89 -10.73 4.57 8.81
CA THR A 89 -11.15 5.92 8.48
C THR A 89 -10.13 6.61 7.59
N PHE A 90 -10.60 7.53 6.78
CA PHE A 90 -9.77 8.36 5.91
C PHE A 90 -10.35 9.77 5.86
N MET A 91 -9.54 10.76 6.23
CA MET A 91 -9.94 12.17 6.27
C MET A 91 -11.25 12.41 7.05
N GLY A 92 -11.40 11.70 8.17
CA GLY A 92 -12.56 11.85 9.04
C GLY A 92 -13.81 11.10 8.61
N HIS A 93 -13.74 10.38 7.50
CA HIS A 93 -14.87 9.59 6.98
C HIS A 93 -14.60 8.08 7.16
N PRO A 94 -15.61 7.26 7.46
CA PRO A 94 -15.43 5.82 7.49
C PRO A 94 -15.13 5.31 6.07
N LEU A 95 -14.15 4.41 5.94
CA LEU A 95 -13.79 3.84 4.65
C LEU A 95 -14.79 2.79 4.21
N VAL A 96 -15.02 1.77 5.03
CA VAL A 96 -15.97 0.70 4.70
C VAL A 96 -17.39 1.27 4.68
N GLY A 97 -18.09 1.02 3.60
CA GLY A 97 -19.45 1.54 3.38
C GLY A 97 -19.51 2.87 2.64
N SER A 98 -18.38 3.56 2.50
CA SER A 98 -18.30 4.80 1.71
C SER A 98 -17.97 4.48 0.26
N SER A 99 -18.31 5.39 -0.66
CA SER A 99 -18.03 5.24 -2.08
C SER A 99 -16.64 5.76 -2.43
N ILE A 100 -15.95 5.08 -3.34
CA ILE A 100 -14.67 5.58 -3.87
C ILE A 100 -14.86 6.94 -4.57
N TYR A 101 -16.02 7.18 -5.17
CA TYR A 101 -16.33 8.43 -5.87
C TYR A 101 -16.40 9.62 -4.90
N THR A 102 -16.90 9.39 -3.68
CA THR A 102 -16.89 10.41 -2.63
C THR A 102 -15.47 10.87 -2.32
N PHE A 103 -14.54 9.93 -2.15
CA PHE A 103 -13.14 10.26 -1.87
C PHE A 103 -12.43 10.88 -3.07
N LEU A 104 -12.76 10.45 -4.28
CA LEU A 104 -12.22 11.06 -5.50
C LEU A 104 -12.65 12.51 -5.63
N ASP A 105 -13.91 12.82 -5.31
CA ASP A 105 -14.42 14.20 -5.32
C ASP A 105 -13.71 15.06 -4.25
N ILE A 106 -13.48 14.51 -3.07
CA ILE A 106 -12.71 15.18 -2.02
C ILE A 106 -11.30 15.50 -2.52
N GLY A 107 -10.67 14.53 -3.20
CA GLY A 107 -9.33 14.70 -3.75
C GLY A 107 -9.23 15.81 -4.79
N GLU A 108 -10.25 15.98 -5.61
CA GLU A 108 -10.29 17.06 -6.62
C GLU A 108 -10.32 18.44 -5.97
N GLY A 109 -10.92 18.55 -4.79
CA GLY A 109 -10.99 19.80 -4.04
C GLY A 109 -9.74 20.13 -3.23
N LEU A 110 -8.78 19.22 -3.14
CA LEU A 110 -7.55 19.43 -2.37
C LEU A 110 -6.50 20.17 -3.21
N ASP A 111 -5.63 20.93 -2.53
CA ASP A 111 -4.45 21.48 -3.18
C ASP A 111 -3.42 20.37 -3.46
N LYS A 112 -2.41 20.69 -4.27
CA LYS A 112 -1.37 19.72 -4.66
C LYS A 112 -0.67 19.11 -3.46
N LYS A 113 -0.40 19.92 -2.44
CA LYS A 113 0.35 19.49 -1.25
C LYS A 113 -0.43 18.47 -0.44
N GLU A 114 -1.69 18.74 -0.20
CA GLU A 114 -2.60 17.84 0.52
C GLU A 114 -2.85 16.54 -0.28
N TRP A 115 -3.07 16.66 -1.58
CA TRP A 115 -3.28 15.51 -2.44
C TRP A 115 -2.05 14.59 -2.43
N LYS A 116 -0.85 15.15 -2.53
CA LYS A 116 0.39 14.37 -2.49
C LYS A 116 0.59 13.65 -1.16
N ARG A 117 0.14 14.28 -0.07
CA ARG A 117 0.22 13.68 1.25
C ARG A 117 -0.53 12.35 1.34
N PHE A 118 -1.65 12.24 0.62
CA PHE A 118 -2.49 11.05 0.60
C PHE A 118 -2.49 10.37 -0.77
N GLN A 119 -1.45 10.57 -1.55
CA GLN A 119 -1.35 10.12 -2.94
C GLN A 119 -1.64 8.62 -3.10
N GLY A 120 -1.16 7.77 -2.21
CA GLY A 120 -1.38 6.34 -2.28
C GLY A 120 -2.86 5.96 -2.23
N TYR A 121 -3.62 6.62 -1.35
CA TYR A 121 -5.06 6.40 -1.24
C TYR A 121 -5.79 6.82 -2.52
N PHE A 122 -5.52 8.02 -3.02
CA PHE A 122 -6.18 8.52 -4.22
C PHE A 122 -5.82 7.71 -5.45
N ARG A 123 -4.57 7.25 -5.56
CA ARG A 123 -4.16 6.36 -6.64
C ARG A 123 -4.89 5.03 -6.60
N ALA A 124 -5.14 4.49 -5.41
CA ALA A 124 -5.92 3.27 -5.23
C ALA A 124 -7.38 3.48 -5.68
N PHE A 125 -7.99 4.59 -5.30
CA PHE A 125 -9.35 4.93 -5.72
C PHE A 125 -9.44 5.14 -7.23
N GLU A 126 -8.46 5.82 -7.83
CA GLU A 126 -8.38 6.01 -9.29
C GLU A 126 -8.26 4.67 -10.03
N ALA A 127 -7.44 3.76 -9.51
CA ALA A 127 -7.28 2.44 -10.10
C ALA A 127 -8.60 1.64 -10.08
N LEU A 128 -9.36 1.75 -9.00
CA LEU A 128 -10.68 1.13 -8.90
C LEU A 128 -11.69 1.76 -9.87
N GLU A 129 -11.66 3.08 -10.01
CA GLU A 129 -12.53 3.79 -10.96
C GLU A 129 -12.29 3.29 -12.39
N VAL A 130 -11.02 3.19 -12.79
CA VAL A 130 -10.65 2.67 -14.12
C VAL A 130 -11.14 1.24 -14.30
N ARG A 131 -10.97 0.40 -13.30
CA ARG A 131 -11.38 -1.00 -13.34
C ARG A 131 -12.90 -1.16 -13.48
N LEU A 132 -13.67 -0.36 -12.74
CA LEU A 132 -15.13 -0.38 -12.83
C LEU A 132 -15.64 0.15 -14.17
N THR A 133 -15.00 1.20 -14.67
CA THR A 133 -15.32 1.76 -15.99
C THR A 133 -15.07 0.75 -17.11
N ASP A 134 -13.94 0.05 -17.08
CA ASP A 134 -13.59 -0.99 -18.05
C ASP A 134 -14.63 -2.11 -18.04
N ARG A 135 -15.12 -2.50 -16.87
CA ARG A 135 -16.15 -3.52 -16.75
C ARG A 135 -17.47 -3.10 -17.38
N GLU A 136 -17.86 -1.86 -17.21
CA GLU A 136 -19.07 -1.33 -17.83
C GLU A 136 -18.98 -1.32 -19.36
N LEU A 137 -17.79 -1.00 -19.88
CA LEU A 137 -17.55 -0.95 -21.32
C LEU A 137 -17.50 -2.33 -21.98
N THR A 138 -17.20 -3.38 -21.22
CA THR A 138 -17.09 -4.76 -21.75
C THR A 138 -18.39 -5.55 -21.63
N ARG A 139 -19.44 -4.98 -21.08
CA ARG A 139 -20.76 -5.61 -20.99
C ARG A 139 -21.60 -5.39 -22.24
#